data_df508d415688e1b1871dc3d2e35a1549
#
_entry.id   df508d415688e1b1871dc3d2e35a1549
#
_cell.length_a   1.000
_cell.length_b   1.000
_cell.length_c   1.000
_cell.angle_alpha   90.00
_cell.angle_beta   90.00
_cell.angle_gamma   90.00
#
_symmetry.space_group_name_H-M   'P 1'
#
loop_
_entity.id
_entity.type
_entity.pdbx_description
1 polymer ?
#
loop_
_entity_poly.entity_id
_entity_poly.type
_entity_poly.pdbx_seq_one_letter_code
_entity_poly.pdbx_strand_id
1 'polypeptide(L)'
;MEIQAQDFGIEIEMTGITRSRAAEVIAEYFGTSKEYEGGYYDAYYACDSQRRKWKVMSDGSIDCQKRDGRRKISADRNYSVELVSPICQYRDIETVQELIRKLREAGAFVNPSCGIHIHINAAPFNAPKLRNLVNIMAAKEDMIYRALQVESRREQRYCRKIDTSFLERLNREKPTTREHLKNIWYNGDDGSYQHYHDSRYHCLNLHSVFQKGTIEFRAFNSGDTGSKGSIHAGKIKAYIQFCML
;
A
#
# COMPACT_ATOMS: atom_id res chain seq x y z
N MET A 1 -21.09 -8.95 -1.68
CA MET A 1 -20.24 -9.01 -2.90
C MET A 1 -19.30 -10.17 -2.66
N GLU A 2 -19.13 -11.04 -3.65
CA GLU A 2 -18.17 -12.15 -3.49
C GLU A 2 -16.75 -11.60 -3.50
N ILE A 3 -15.93 -12.03 -2.55
CA ILE A 3 -14.54 -11.59 -2.40
C ILE A 3 -13.72 -11.79 -3.68
N GLN A 4 -14.03 -12.85 -4.46
CA GLN A 4 -13.33 -13.18 -5.70
C GLN A 4 -13.62 -12.20 -6.85
N ALA A 5 -14.74 -11.47 -6.78
CA ALA A 5 -15.12 -10.49 -7.81
C ALA A 5 -14.61 -9.08 -7.51
N GLN A 6 -13.90 -8.89 -6.40
CA GLN A 6 -13.40 -7.59 -5.99
C GLN A 6 -12.00 -7.33 -6.54
N ASP A 7 -11.81 -6.18 -7.19
CA ASP A 7 -10.50 -5.74 -7.65
C ASP A 7 -9.70 -5.10 -6.52
N PHE A 8 -8.41 -5.37 -6.51
CA PHE A 8 -7.46 -4.73 -5.60
C PHE A 8 -6.17 -4.29 -6.31
N GLY A 9 -5.43 -3.38 -5.71
CA GLY A 9 -4.04 -3.05 -6.01
C GLY A 9 -3.20 -3.14 -4.75
N ILE A 10 -1.89 -3.35 -4.90
CA ILE A 10 -0.98 -3.39 -3.77
C ILE A 10 0.32 -2.65 -4.09
N GLU A 11 0.77 -1.85 -3.13
CA GLU A 11 2.06 -1.19 -3.10
C GLU A 11 2.88 -1.82 -1.97
N ILE A 12 4.12 -2.29 -2.27
CA ILE A 12 4.97 -2.99 -1.29
C ILE A 12 6.35 -2.34 -1.28
N GLU A 13 6.66 -1.67 -0.18
CA GLU A 13 7.93 -0.98 0.02
C GLU A 13 9.01 -1.94 0.53
N MET A 14 10.23 -1.81 -0.01
CA MET A 14 11.39 -2.61 0.35
C MET A 14 12.69 -1.88 0.03
N THR A 15 13.80 -2.45 0.51
CA THR A 15 15.17 -2.03 0.22
C THR A 15 16.08 -3.24 0.05
N GLY A 16 17.39 -3.09 -0.02
CA GLY A 16 18.33 -4.20 -0.15
C GLY A 16 18.58 -4.66 -1.58
N ILE A 17 17.75 -4.25 -2.50
CA ILE A 17 17.84 -4.50 -3.94
C ILE A 17 17.65 -3.17 -4.67
N THR A 18 18.22 -3.01 -5.87
CA THR A 18 17.95 -1.81 -6.69
C THR A 18 16.66 -1.96 -7.48
N ARG A 19 16.02 -0.83 -7.86
CA ARG A 19 14.82 -0.84 -8.70
C ARG A 19 15.03 -1.59 -10.01
N SER A 20 16.15 -1.34 -10.68
CA SER A 20 16.49 -2.03 -11.92
C SER A 20 16.59 -3.55 -11.75
N ARG A 21 17.22 -4.03 -10.65
CA ARG A 21 17.30 -5.48 -10.38
C ARG A 21 15.96 -6.05 -9.94
N ALA A 22 15.16 -5.31 -9.17
CA ALA A 22 13.82 -5.75 -8.80
C ALA A 22 12.92 -5.92 -10.04
N ALA A 23 12.95 -4.97 -10.99
CA ALA A 23 12.20 -5.08 -12.24
C ALA A 23 12.70 -6.25 -13.11
N GLU A 24 14.01 -6.53 -13.11
CA GLU A 24 14.58 -7.68 -13.80
C GLU A 24 14.08 -9.01 -13.21
N VAL A 25 14.05 -9.15 -11.88
CA VAL A 25 13.48 -10.33 -11.19
C VAL A 25 12.01 -10.56 -11.56
N ILE A 26 11.23 -9.48 -11.67
CA ILE A 26 9.83 -9.54 -12.09
C ILE A 26 9.72 -9.97 -13.55
N ALA A 27 10.57 -9.43 -14.44
CA ALA A 27 10.64 -9.80 -15.84
C ALA A 27 11.03 -11.27 -16.03
N GLU A 28 12.04 -11.74 -15.30
CA GLU A 28 12.45 -13.16 -15.27
C GLU A 28 11.30 -14.09 -14.86
N TYR A 29 10.51 -13.68 -13.84
CA TYR A 29 9.35 -14.46 -13.39
C TYR A 29 8.27 -14.58 -14.47
N PHE A 30 7.99 -13.50 -15.20
CA PHE A 30 6.98 -13.51 -16.28
C PHE A 30 7.50 -13.99 -17.62
N GLY A 31 8.80 -14.24 -17.76
CA GLY A 31 9.42 -14.58 -19.04
C GLY A 31 9.39 -13.42 -20.05
N THR A 32 9.50 -12.18 -19.55
CA THR A 32 9.46 -10.93 -20.36
C THR A 32 10.72 -10.11 -20.15
N SER A 33 10.76 -8.90 -20.67
CA SER A 33 11.84 -7.93 -20.45
C SER A 33 11.42 -6.85 -19.47
N LYS A 34 12.41 -6.33 -18.70
CA LYS A 34 12.20 -5.09 -17.95
C LYS A 34 12.29 -3.90 -18.89
N GLU A 35 11.48 -2.89 -18.62
CA GLU A 35 11.50 -1.63 -19.35
C GLU A 35 11.70 -0.47 -18.38
N TYR A 36 12.44 0.56 -18.82
CA TYR A 36 12.64 1.80 -18.09
C TYR A 36 11.58 2.83 -18.49
N GLU A 37 10.73 3.23 -17.57
CA GLU A 37 9.69 4.26 -17.79
C GLU A 37 10.21 5.66 -17.42
N GLY A 38 11.18 5.73 -16.49
CA GLY A 38 11.78 7.00 -16.03
C GLY A 38 10.85 7.83 -15.14
N GLY A 39 10.80 9.13 -15.40
CA GLY A 39 9.99 10.09 -14.68
C GLY A 39 10.53 10.42 -13.28
N TYR A 40 9.74 11.20 -12.52
CA TYR A 40 10.11 11.68 -11.18
C TYR A 40 10.46 10.54 -10.21
N TYR A 41 9.78 9.40 -10.36
CA TYR A 41 9.95 8.22 -9.50
C TYR A 41 11.00 7.24 -10.02
N ASP A 42 11.69 7.56 -11.12
CA ASP A 42 12.72 6.70 -11.72
C ASP A 42 12.24 5.25 -11.86
N ALA A 43 11.09 5.10 -12.54
CA ALA A 43 10.33 3.87 -12.56
C ALA A 43 10.82 2.89 -13.64
N TYR A 44 10.71 1.60 -13.30
CA TYR A 44 10.83 0.47 -14.21
C TYR A 44 9.54 -0.34 -14.17
N TYR A 45 9.31 -1.18 -15.18
CA TYR A 45 8.22 -2.16 -15.14
C TYR A 45 8.57 -3.42 -15.91
N ALA A 46 7.82 -4.48 -15.64
CA ALA A 46 7.75 -5.67 -16.50
C ALA A 46 6.27 -6.02 -16.71
N CYS A 47 5.96 -6.59 -17.88
CA CYS A 47 4.60 -6.99 -18.21
C CYS A 47 4.38 -8.48 -17.90
N ASP A 48 3.19 -8.81 -17.38
CA ASP A 48 2.75 -10.20 -17.30
C ASP A 48 2.17 -10.69 -18.65
N SER A 49 1.69 -11.94 -18.70
CA SER A 49 1.09 -12.55 -19.90
C SER A 49 -0.16 -11.84 -20.42
N GLN A 50 -0.82 -11.03 -19.57
CA GLN A 50 -1.97 -10.20 -19.92
C GLN A 50 -1.57 -8.77 -20.30
N ARG A 51 -0.26 -8.49 -20.45
CA ARG A 51 0.32 -7.18 -20.71
C ARG A 51 0.04 -6.14 -19.62
N ARG A 52 -0.30 -6.58 -18.41
CA ARG A 52 -0.46 -5.69 -17.25
C ARG A 52 0.93 -5.32 -16.72
N LYS A 53 1.13 -4.03 -16.42
CA LYS A 53 2.42 -3.51 -15.93
C LYS A 53 2.60 -3.72 -14.43
N TRP A 54 3.59 -4.47 -14.04
CA TRP A 54 4.10 -4.55 -12.67
C TRP A 54 5.24 -3.56 -12.54
N LYS A 55 4.99 -2.46 -11.82
CA LYS A 55 5.93 -1.34 -11.73
C LYS A 55 6.82 -1.46 -10.50
N VAL A 56 8.03 -0.94 -10.64
CA VAL A 56 8.97 -0.74 -9.53
C VAL A 56 9.40 0.72 -9.58
N MET A 57 9.14 1.45 -8.50
CA MET A 57 9.40 2.88 -8.45
C MET A 57 10.04 3.30 -7.14
N SER A 58 10.56 4.54 -7.06
CA SER A 58 11.11 5.07 -5.83
C SER A 58 10.02 5.66 -4.96
N ASP A 59 10.08 5.43 -3.64
CA ASP A 59 9.34 6.18 -2.63
C ASP A 59 10.30 6.92 -1.70
N GLY A 60 10.01 8.20 -1.43
CA GLY A 60 10.87 9.08 -0.61
C GLY A 60 10.83 8.78 0.89
N SER A 61 9.90 7.95 1.36
CA SER A 61 9.76 7.57 2.77
C SER A 61 10.72 6.45 3.18
N ILE A 62 11.25 5.69 2.20
CA ILE A 62 12.09 4.50 2.43
C ILE A 62 13.49 4.91 2.86
N ASP A 63 13.91 4.47 4.02
CA ASP A 63 15.30 4.54 4.48
C ASP A 63 16.13 3.51 3.69
N CYS A 64 16.84 3.98 2.64
CA CYS A 64 17.58 3.13 1.71
C CYS A 64 18.73 2.41 2.40
N GLN A 65 18.79 1.09 2.26
CA GLN A 65 19.82 0.24 2.82
C GLN A 65 20.26 -0.83 1.83
N LYS A 66 21.50 -1.32 1.99
CA LYS A 66 22.02 -2.50 1.29
C LYS A 66 22.77 -3.40 2.25
N ARG A 67 23.06 -4.64 1.86
CA ARG A 67 23.93 -5.53 2.63
C ARG A 67 25.38 -5.32 2.25
N ASP A 68 26.22 -5.28 3.27
CA ASP A 68 27.68 -5.42 3.19
C ASP A 68 28.05 -6.61 4.08
N GLY A 69 28.23 -7.77 3.47
CA GLY A 69 28.31 -9.04 4.18
C GLY A 69 27.06 -9.29 5.04
N ARG A 70 27.23 -9.39 6.36
CA ARG A 70 26.12 -9.59 7.31
C ARG A 70 25.49 -8.27 7.82
N ARG A 71 26.10 -7.11 7.52
CA ARG A 71 25.65 -5.81 8.01
C ARG A 71 24.69 -5.16 7.03
N LYS A 72 23.74 -4.38 7.56
CA LYS A 72 22.94 -3.45 6.78
C LYS A 72 23.59 -2.08 6.88
N ILE A 73 23.87 -1.47 5.76
CA ILE A 73 24.47 -0.12 5.67
C ILE A 73 23.55 0.78 4.85
N SER A 74 23.67 2.10 5.04
CA SER A 74 22.96 3.08 4.21
C SER A 74 23.32 2.93 2.74
N ALA A 75 22.37 3.18 1.87
CA ALA A 75 22.51 3.11 0.43
C ALA A 75 21.92 4.35 -0.24
N ASP A 76 22.23 4.53 -1.53
CA ASP A 76 21.67 5.59 -2.34
C ASP A 76 20.19 5.32 -2.72
N ARG A 77 19.55 6.31 -3.37
CA ARG A 77 18.13 6.26 -3.76
C ARG A 77 17.78 5.09 -4.71
N ASN A 78 18.73 4.47 -5.38
CA ASN A 78 18.45 3.30 -6.24
C ASN A 78 17.91 2.11 -5.44
N TYR A 79 18.18 2.07 -4.13
CA TYR A 79 17.70 1.07 -3.18
C TYR A 79 16.35 1.44 -2.51
N SER A 80 15.73 2.56 -2.90
CA SER A 80 14.32 2.85 -2.61
C SER A 80 13.48 2.09 -3.61
N VAL A 81 12.74 1.08 -3.18
CA VAL A 81 12.00 0.17 -4.05
C VAL A 81 10.58 0.02 -3.54
N GLU A 82 9.63 0.45 -4.33
CA GLU A 82 8.20 0.22 -4.16
C GLU A 82 7.69 -0.61 -5.34
N LEU A 83 7.25 -1.83 -5.08
CA LEU A 83 6.55 -2.66 -6.06
C LEU A 83 5.08 -2.23 -6.10
N VAL A 84 4.61 -1.80 -7.26
CA VAL A 84 3.21 -1.41 -7.51
C VAL A 84 2.59 -2.41 -8.48
N SER A 85 1.56 -3.12 -8.02
CA SER A 85 0.83 -4.07 -8.85
C SER A 85 -0.06 -3.36 -9.89
N PRO A 86 -0.41 -4.01 -11.00
CA PRO A 86 -1.60 -3.62 -11.77
C PRO A 86 -2.88 -3.86 -10.94
N ILE A 87 -4.05 -3.58 -11.54
CA ILE A 87 -5.32 -4.03 -10.98
C ILE A 87 -5.32 -5.56 -10.95
N CYS A 88 -5.47 -6.12 -9.76
CA CYS A 88 -5.44 -7.53 -9.45
C CYS A 88 -6.81 -8.03 -8.97
N GLN A 89 -7.02 -9.34 -9.09
CA GLN A 89 -8.16 -10.07 -8.55
C GLN A 89 -7.67 -11.15 -7.57
N TYR A 90 -8.59 -11.78 -6.85
CA TYR A 90 -8.25 -12.79 -5.85
C TYR A 90 -7.28 -13.87 -6.36
N ARG A 91 -7.44 -14.29 -7.64
CA ARG A 91 -6.56 -15.26 -8.31
C ARG A 91 -5.10 -14.78 -8.47
N ASP A 92 -4.86 -13.47 -8.46
CA ASP A 92 -3.52 -12.88 -8.62
C ASP A 92 -2.73 -12.87 -7.30
N ILE A 93 -3.34 -13.22 -6.16
CA ILE A 93 -2.67 -13.23 -4.84
C ILE A 93 -1.45 -14.14 -4.86
N GLU A 94 -1.54 -15.31 -5.51
CA GLU A 94 -0.42 -16.25 -5.61
C GLU A 94 0.75 -15.64 -6.41
N THR A 95 0.46 -14.93 -7.49
CA THR A 95 1.47 -14.17 -8.26
C THR A 95 2.19 -13.15 -7.38
N VAL A 96 1.45 -12.37 -6.58
CA VAL A 96 2.05 -11.42 -5.62
C VAL A 96 2.97 -12.16 -4.64
N GLN A 97 2.52 -13.30 -4.11
CA GLN A 97 3.33 -14.09 -3.17
C GLN A 97 4.62 -14.62 -3.80
N GLU A 98 4.57 -15.12 -5.03
CA GLU A 98 5.75 -15.62 -5.75
C GLU A 98 6.74 -14.50 -6.06
N LEU A 99 6.27 -13.35 -6.54
CA LEU A 99 7.12 -12.19 -6.77
C LEU A 99 7.85 -11.78 -5.48
N ILE A 100 7.18 -11.77 -4.35
CA ILE A 100 7.80 -11.44 -3.06
C ILE A 100 8.85 -12.47 -2.65
N ARG A 101 8.63 -13.77 -2.89
CA ARG A 101 9.64 -14.81 -2.63
C ARG A 101 10.88 -14.58 -3.47
N LYS A 102 10.70 -14.34 -4.77
CA LYS A 102 11.81 -14.09 -5.72
C LYS A 102 12.58 -12.81 -5.41
N LEU A 103 11.88 -11.72 -5.09
CA LEU A 103 12.54 -10.46 -4.69
C LEU A 103 13.36 -10.64 -3.41
N ARG A 104 12.83 -11.37 -2.42
CA ARG A 104 13.57 -11.70 -1.19
C ARG A 104 14.80 -12.58 -1.47
N GLU A 105 14.68 -13.57 -2.34
CA GLU A 105 15.80 -14.42 -2.79
C GLU A 105 16.87 -13.61 -3.51
N ALA A 106 16.46 -12.58 -4.29
CA ALA A 106 17.36 -11.65 -4.95
C ALA A 106 17.99 -10.60 -4.02
N GLY A 107 17.69 -10.63 -2.71
CA GLY A 107 18.32 -9.79 -1.71
C GLY A 107 17.45 -8.67 -1.13
N ALA A 108 16.20 -8.53 -1.56
CA ALA A 108 15.27 -7.56 -0.97
C ALA A 108 15.03 -7.86 0.52
N PHE A 109 14.98 -6.80 1.31
CA PHE A 109 14.61 -6.85 2.72
C PHE A 109 13.86 -5.57 3.10
N VAL A 110 13.36 -5.50 4.35
CA VAL A 110 12.61 -4.35 4.86
C VAL A 110 13.23 -3.80 6.13
N ASN A 111 12.84 -2.59 6.46
CA ASN A 111 13.14 -1.92 7.71
C ASN A 111 11.88 -1.16 8.22
N PRO A 112 11.92 -0.49 9.39
CA PRO A 112 10.75 0.18 9.98
C PRO A 112 10.13 1.28 9.12
N SER A 113 10.81 1.79 8.08
CA SER A 113 10.24 2.77 7.16
C SER A 113 9.33 2.15 6.10
N CYS A 114 9.48 0.84 5.83
CA CYS A 114 8.79 0.16 4.74
C CYS A 114 7.37 -0.26 5.14
N GLY A 115 6.38 0.07 4.31
CA GLY A 115 4.98 -0.29 4.49
C GLY A 115 4.39 -1.05 3.31
N ILE A 116 3.16 -1.52 3.52
CA ILE A 116 2.30 -2.05 2.46
C ILE A 116 1.04 -1.22 2.42
N HIS A 117 0.63 -0.82 1.22
CA HIS A 117 -0.64 -0.17 0.98
C HIS A 117 -1.50 -1.09 0.10
N ILE A 118 -2.76 -1.26 0.49
CA ILE A 118 -3.71 -2.09 -0.25
C ILE A 118 -4.89 -1.23 -0.66
N HIS A 119 -5.18 -1.22 -1.95
CA HIS A 119 -6.24 -0.46 -2.58
C HIS A 119 -7.36 -1.39 -2.98
N ILE A 120 -8.58 -1.11 -2.55
CA ILE A 120 -9.78 -1.84 -2.94
C ILE A 120 -10.63 -0.95 -3.83
N ASN A 121 -11.18 -1.49 -4.92
CA ASN A 121 -12.05 -0.73 -5.81
C ASN A 121 -13.23 -0.14 -5.04
N ALA A 122 -13.34 1.20 -5.03
CA ALA A 122 -14.39 1.91 -4.31
C ALA A 122 -15.72 2.02 -5.09
N ALA A 123 -15.77 1.63 -6.38
CA ALA A 123 -16.96 1.79 -7.19
C ALA A 123 -18.23 1.19 -6.55
N PRO A 124 -18.19 -0.01 -5.94
CA PRO A 124 -19.37 -0.64 -5.32
C PRO A 124 -19.81 -0.01 -3.99
N PHE A 125 -19.02 0.92 -3.43
CA PHE A 125 -19.27 1.51 -2.11
C PHE A 125 -19.91 2.90 -2.25
N ASN A 126 -21.18 3.04 -1.88
CA ASN A 126 -21.84 4.32 -1.72
C ASN A 126 -21.42 5.00 -0.38
N ALA A 127 -21.82 6.25 -0.16
CA ALA A 127 -21.44 6.99 1.03
C ALA A 127 -21.88 6.32 2.35
N PRO A 128 -23.08 5.75 2.51
CA PRO A 128 -23.44 4.96 3.68
C PRO A 128 -22.54 3.75 3.95
N LYS A 129 -22.14 3.01 2.91
CA LYS A 129 -21.20 1.89 3.05
C LYS A 129 -19.81 2.36 3.48
N LEU A 130 -19.31 3.44 2.86
CA LEU A 130 -18.02 4.04 3.26
C LEU A 130 -18.06 4.55 4.71
N ARG A 131 -19.16 5.20 5.13
CA ARG A 131 -19.35 5.58 6.54
C ARG A 131 -19.32 4.37 7.48
N ASN A 132 -20.00 3.28 7.13
CA ASN A 132 -19.98 2.06 7.93
C ASN A 132 -18.56 1.48 8.04
N LEU A 133 -17.81 1.44 6.93
CA LEU A 133 -16.43 1.00 6.93
C LEU A 133 -15.55 1.86 7.85
N VAL A 134 -15.69 3.19 7.79
CA VAL A 134 -14.98 4.12 8.70
C VAL A 134 -15.30 3.80 10.16
N ASN A 135 -16.57 3.60 10.50
CA ASN A 135 -16.97 3.28 11.87
C ASN A 135 -16.43 1.92 12.35
N ILE A 136 -16.43 0.90 11.49
CA ILE A 136 -15.86 -0.42 11.80
C ILE A 136 -14.36 -0.27 12.06
N MET A 137 -13.64 0.41 11.18
CA MET A 137 -12.19 0.63 11.31
C MET A 137 -11.88 1.42 12.58
N ALA A 138 -12.54 2.55 12.82
CA ALA A 138 -12.34 3.37 14.02
C ALA A 138 -12.55 2.56 15.32
N ALA A 139 -13.61 1.76 15.37
CA ALA A 139 -13.92 0.92 16.55
C ALA A 139 -12.89 -0.20 16.78
N LYS A 140 -12.09 -0.56 15.76
CA LYS A 140 -11.14 -1.68 15.82
C LYS A 140 -9.68 -1.25 15.70
N GLU A 141 -9.39 0.02 15.46
CA GLU A 141 -8.02 0.51 15.21
C GLU A 141 -7.02 0.07 16.27
N ASP A 142 -7.32 0.22 17.56
CA ASP A 142 -6.40 -0.19 18.63
C ASP A 142 -6.07 -1.69 18.60
N MET A 143 -7.06 -2.51 18.28
CA MET A 143 -6.88 -3.95 18.13
C MET A 143 -6.05 -4.27 16.88
N ILE A 144 -6.34 -3.61 15.74
CA ILE A 144 -5.65 -3.79 14.48
C ILE A 144 -4.18 -3.38 14.63
N TYR A 145 -3.89 -2.22 15.21
CA TYR A 145 -2.52 -1.73 15.40
C TYR A 145 -1.69 -2.67 16.29
N ARG A 146 -2.29 -3.18 17.36
CA ARG A 146 -1.62 -4.17 18.22
C ARG A 146 -1.40 -5.50 17.51
N ALA A 147 -2.40 -6.02 16.81
CA ALA A 147 -2.32 -7.29 16.09
C ALA A 147 -1.29 -7.25 14.93
N LEU A 148 -1.23 -6.13 14.22
CA LEU A 148 -0.29 -5.90 13.13
C LEU A 148 1.10 -5.45 13.60
N GLN A 149 1.25 -5.12 14.89
CA GLN A 149 2.48 -4.55 15.45
C GLN A 149 2.95 -3.34 14.63
N VAL A 150 2.01 -2.41 14.35
CA VAL A 150 2.30 -1.24 13.52
C VAL A 150 3.46 -0.45 14.14
N GLU A 151 4.47 -0.17 13.33
CA GLU A 151 5.63 0.61 13.78
C GLU A 151 5.21 2.03 14.22
N SER A 152 5.65 2.46 15.39
CA SER A 152 5.27 3.76 15.97
C SER A 152 5.58 4.94 15.04
N ARG A 153 6.69 4.88 14.28
CA ARG A 153 7.03 5.90 13.28
C ARG A 153 5.97 5.98 12.19
N ARG A 154 5.42 4.83 11.77
CA ARG A 154 4.38 4.77 10.74
C ARG A 154 3.05 5.27 11.27
N GLU A 155 2.66 4.85 12.49
CA GLU A 155 1.44 5.32 13.15
C GLU A 155 1.42 6.85 13.24
N GLN A 156 2.52 7.47 13.62
CA GLN A 156 2.59 8.92 13.80
C GLN A 156 2.60 9.71 12.48
N ARG A 157 3.11 9.16 11.38
CA ARG A 157 3.37 9.90 10.14
C ARG A 157 2.53 9.46 8.94
N TYR A 158 2.34 8.16 8.74
CA TYR A 158 1.87 7.61 7.47
C TYR A 158 0.53 6.86 7.57
N CYS A 159 0.16 6.43 8.76
CA CYS A 159 -1.08 5.69 9.00
C CYS A 159 -1.68 6.05 10.36
N ARG A 160 -1.96 7.34 10.57
CA ARG A 160 -2.60 7.83 11.79
C ARG A 160 -3.99 7.19 11.98
N LYS A 161 -4.41 7.10 13.23
CA LYS A 161 -5.79 6.72 13.54
C LYS A 161 -6.79 7.74 13.02
N ILE A 162 -8.03 7.31 12.88
CA ILE A 162 -9.11 8.18 12.43
C ILE A 162 -9.31 9.29 13.46
N ASP A 163 -9.43 10.53 12.97
CA ASP A 163 -9.67 11.70 13.80
C ASP A 163 -11.06 11.65 14.44
N THR A 164 -11.14 11.90 15.75
CA THR A 164 -12.40 11.84 16.51
C THR A 164 -13.40 12.89 16.03
N SER A 165 -12.96 14.11 15.73
CA SER A 165 -13.84 15.19 15.26
C SER A 165 -14.43 14.86 13.88
N PHE A 166 -13.63 14.25 12.99
CA PHE A 166 -14.12 13.75 11.72
C PHE A 166 -15.19 12.65 11.93
N LEU A 167 -14.92 11.69 12.82
CA LEU A 167 -15.85 10.58 13.11
C LEU A 167 -17.18 11.08 13.69
N GLU A 168 -17.13 12.03 14.62
CA GLU A 168 -18.33 12.66 15.19
C GLU A 168 -19.15 13.39 14.13
N ARG A 169 -18.50 14.18 13.28
CA ARG A 169 -19.15 14.90 12.19
C ARG A 169 -19.79 13.93 11.18
N LEU A 170 -19.04 12.89 10.78
CA LEU A 170 -19.52 11.85 9.88
C LEU A 170 -20.79 11.15 10.39
N ASN A 171 -20.84 10.88 11.69
CA ASN A 171 -21.97 10.19 12.32
C ASN A 171 -23.16 11.12 12.61
N ARG A 172 -22.91 12.40 12.85
CA ARG A 172 -23.95 13.42 12.97
C ARG A 172 -24.63 13.71 11.63
N GLU A 173 -23.83 13.94 10.59
CA GLU A 173 -24.33 14.37 9.27
C GLU A 173 -24.82 13.23 8.38
N LYS A 174 -24.36 12.00 8.59
CA LYS A 174 -24.79 10.77 7.90
C LYS A 174 -24.88 10.92 6.39
N PRO A 175 -23.76 11.20 5.69
CA PRO A 175 -23.77 11.51 4.26
C PRO A 175 -24.40 10.38 3.44
N THR A 176 -25.28 10.76 2.50
CA THR A 176 -25.92 9.85 1.55
C THR A 176 -25.28 9.89 0.16
N THR A 177 -24.51 10.95 -0.14
CA THR A 177 -23.78 11.12 -1.40
C THR A 177 -22.27 11.15 -1.17
N ARG A 178 -21.49 10.73 -2.18
CA ARG A 178 -20.02 10.81 -2.12
C ARG A 178 -19.53 12.25 -2.02
N GLU A 179 -20.21 13.19 -2.63
CA GLU A 179 -19.84 14.61 -2.56
C GLU A 179 -19.99 15.15 -1.13
N HIS A 180 -21.08 14.81 -0.44
CA HIS A 180 -21.24 15.18 0.97
C HIS A 180 -20.18 14.51 1.85
N LEU A 181 -19.87 13.22 1.62
CA LEU A 181 -18.78 12.55 2.32
C LEU A 181 -17.42 13.22 2.06
N LYS A 182 -17.15 13.63 0.81
CA LYS A 182 -15.93 14.36 0.43
C LYS A 182 -15.82 15.68 1.19
N ASN A 183 -16.91 16.44 1.26
CA ASN A 183 -16.97 17.70 2.02
C ASN A 183 -16.65 17.49 3.51
N ILE A 184 -17.18 16.41 4.12
CA ILE A 184 -16.86 16.07 5.51
C ILE A 184 -15.38 15.69 5.65
N TRP A 185 -14.86 14.87 4.74
CA TRP A 185 -13.46 14.40 4.76
C TRP A 185 -12.45 15.54 4.72
N TYR A 186 -12.68 16.52 3.86
CA TYR A 186 -11.79 17.68 3.69
C TYR A 186 -12.17 18.90 4.53
N ASN A 187 -13.15 18.76 5.43
CA ASN A 187 -13.63 19.85 6.28
C ASN A 187 -14.06 21.12 5.49
N GLY A 188 -14.65 20.93 4.33
CA GLY A 188 -15.18 22.00 3.47
C GLY A 188 -14.23 22.45 2.36
N ASP A 189 -12.92 22.23 2.48
CA ASP A 189 -11.94 22.57 1.45
C ASP A 189 -11.62 21.35 0.58
N ASP A 190 -11.90 21.42 -0.73
CA ASP A 190 -11.61 20.27 -1.62
C ASP A 190 -10.10 20.07 -1.80
N GLY A 191 -9.55 19.08 -1.12
CA GLY A 191 -8.14 18.68 -1.26
C GLY A 191 -7.92 17.53 -2.25
N SER A 192 -8.95 17.04 -2.95
CA SER A 192 -8.86 15.84 -3.80
C SER A 192 -7.87 15.96 -4.97
N TYR A 193 -7.57 17.17 -5.43
CA TYR A 193 -6.59 17.44 -6.49
C TYR A 193 -5.12 17.40 -5.99
N GLN A 194 -4.88 17.45 -4.68
CA GLN A 194 -3.55 17.48 -4.11
C GLN A 194 -3.03 16.06 -3.88
N HIS A 195 -2.03 15.62 -4.63
CA HIS A 195 -1.48 14.27 -4.51
C HIS A 195 -1.01 13.92 -3.09
N TYR A 196 -0.36 14.86 -2.39
CA TYR A 196 0.17 14.70 -1.04
C TYR A 196 -0.67 15.42 0.03
N HIS A 197 -1.99 15.47 -0.13
CA HIS A 197 -2.86 16.04 0.89
C HIS A 197 -2.71 15.32 2.23
N ASP A 198 -2.63 16.05 3.35
CA ASP A 198 -2.35 15.48 4.67
C ASP A 198 -3.37 14.42 5.13
N SER A 199 -4.63 14.56 4.71
CA SER A 199 -5.69 13.59 5.02
C SER A 199 -5.44 12.17 4.50
N ARG A 200 -4.49 11.98 3.57
CA ARG A 200 -4.12 10.63 3.08
C ARG A 200 -3.39 9.77 4.12
N TYR A 201 -2.80 10.41 5.14
CA TYR A 201 -1.92 9.72 6.10
C TYR A 201 -2.68 9.09 7.27
N HIS A 202 -3.80 8.43 6.98
CA HIS A 202 -4.57 7.63 7.93
C HIS A 202 -4.49 6.14 7.61
N CYS A 203 -4.72 5.29 8.60
CA CYS A 203 -4.80 3.83 8.44
C CYS A 203 -5.79 3.45 7.33
N LEU A 204 -7.00 4.01 7.39
CA LEU A 204 -7.99 3.97 6.32
C LEU A 204 -7.98 5.32 5.60
N ASN A 205 -7.44 5.34 4.39
CA ASN A 205 -7.31 6.55 3.59
C ASN A 205 -8.47 6.67 2.59
N LEU A 206 -9.43 7.58 2.87
CA LEU A 206 -10.50 7.91 1.94
C LEU A 206 -10.13 9.01 0.92
N HIS A 207 -9.00 9.73 1.09
CA HIS A 207 -8.51 10.63 0.05
C HIS A 207 -8.34 9.88 -1.28
N SER A 208 -7.89 8.62 -1.22
CA SER A 208 -7.78 7.75 -2.39
C SER A 208 -9.13 7.46 -3.08
N VAL A 209 -10.25 7.47 -2.35
CA VAL A 209 -11.59 7.34 -2.95
C VAL A 209 -11.90 8.50 -3.89
N PHE A 210 -11.53 9.71 -3.47
CA PHE A 210 -11.83 10.93 -4.21
C PHE A 210 -10.82 11.23 -5.32
N GLN A 211 -9.58 10.73 -5.19
CA GLN A 211 -8.51 10.97 -6.15
C GLN A 211 -8.33 9.81 -7.16
N LYS A 212 -8.35 8.57 -6.69
CA LYS A 212 -8.01 7.37 -7.46
C LYS A 212 -9.20 6.40 -7.65
N GLY A 213 -10.32 6.63 -6.96
CA GLY A 213 -11.46 5.71 -6.97
C GLY A 213 -11.24 4.43 -6.16
N THR A 214 -10.33 4.42 -5.21
CA THR A 214 -10.00 3.25 -4.37
C THR A 214 -10.07 3.58 -2.88
N ILE A 215 -10.43 2.61 -2.05
CA ILE A 215 -10.27 2.64 -0.60
C ILE A 215 -8.85 2.13 -0.32
N GLU A 216 -8.03 2.92 0.36
CA GLU A 216 -6.64 2.53 0.66
C GLU A 216 -6.45 2.21 2.14
N PHE A 217 -5.86 1.05 2.42
CA PHE A 217 -5.45 0.61 3.74
C PHE A 217 -3.92 0.72 3.87
N ARG A 218 -3.43 1.47 4.87
CA ARG A 218 -2.01 1.84 5.01
C ARG A 218 -1.32 1.31 6.27
N ALA A 219 -2.00 0.56 7.11
CA ALA A 219 -1.49 0.14 8.43
C ALA A 219 -0.40 -0.94 8.39
N PHE A 220 -0.20 -1.63 7.28
CA PHE A 220 0.64 -2.83 7.25
C PHE A 220 2.13 -2.50 7.15
N ASN A 221 2.94 -3.11 8.01
CA ASN A 221 4.39 -3.15 7.81
C ASN A 221 4.73 -4.11 6.66
N SER A 222 5.75 -3.81 5.85
CA SER A 222 6.14 -4.69 4.74
C SER A 222 6.67 -6.06 5.19
N GLY A 223 7.05 -6.18 6.46
CA GLY A 223 7.55 -7.45 7.00
C GLY A 223 8.00 -7.33 8.45
N ASP A 224 8.75 -8.30 8.91
CA ASP A 224 9.38 -8.26 10.23
C ASP A 224 10.58 -7.33 10.20
N THR A 225 10.53 -6.27 10.99
CA THR A 225 11.54 -5.20 11.00
C THR A 225 12.76 -5.50 11.88
N GLY A 226 12.78 -6.67 12.54
CA GLY A 226 13.93 -7.15 13.31
C GLY A 226 15.22 -7.30 12.48
N SER A 227 16.27 -7.88 13.06
CA SER A 227 17.62 -7.97 12.47
C SER A 227 17.65 -8.54 11.04
N LYS A 228 16.73 -9.45 10.69
CA LYS A 228 16.63 -10.04 9.35
C LYS A 228 15.86 -9.14 8.37
N GLY A 229 14.88 -8.36 8.82
CA GLY A 229 14.04 -7.52 7.96
C GLY A 229 13.36 -8.32 6.85
N SER A 230 12.65 -9.39 7.19
CA SER A 230 12.13 -10.33 6.21
C SER A 230 10.75 -9.93 5.70
N ILE A 231 10.56 -9.97 4.38
CA ILE A 231 9.24 -9.84 3.76
C ILE A 231 8.57 -11.22 3.75
N HIS A 232 7.30 -11.29 4.18
CA HIS A 232 6.58 -12.55 4.32
C HIS A 232 5.39 -12.65 3.36
N ALA A 233 5.51 -13.47 2.33
CA ALA A 233 4.45 -13.71 1.33
C ALA A 233 3.12 -14.16 1.95
N GLY A 234 3.15 -14.97 3.03
CA GLY A 234 1.95 -15.40 3.75
C GLY A 234 1.21 -14.27 4.44
N LYS A 235 1.93 -13.33 5.09
CA LYS A 235 1.32 -12.15 5.71
C LYS A 235 0.67 -11.24 4.67
N ILE A 236 1.31 -11.06 3.50
CA ILE A 236 0.76 -10.25 2.41
C ILE A 236 -0.59 -10.81 1.94
N LYS A 237 -0.70 -12.13 1.74
CA LYS A 237 -1.97 -12.79 1.44
C LYS A 237 -3.03 -12.47 2.50
N ALA A 238 -2.69 -12.62 3.78
CA ALA A 238 -3.62 -12.35 4.87
C ALA A 238 -4.08 -10.88 4.90
N TYR A 239 -3.18 -9.93 4.61
CA TYR A 239 -3.50 -8.51 4.55
C TYR A 239 -4.44 -8.19 3.38
N ILE A 240 -4.18 -8.75 2.18
CA ILE A 240 -5.09 -8.60 1.04
C ILE A 240 -6.47 -9.14 1.39
N GLN A 241 -6.55 -10.36 1.93
CA GLN A 241 -7.82 -10.98 2.33
C GLN A 241 -8.56 -10.15 3.39
N PHE A 242 -7.85 -9.63 4.39
CA PHE A 242 -8.43 -8.74 5.40
C PHE A 242 -9.07 -7.48 4.78
N CYS A 243 -8.42 -6.87 3.79
CA CYS A 243 -8.95 -5.66 3.13
C CYS A 243 -10.12 -5.95 2.18
N MET A 244 -10.23 -7.18 1.69
CA MET A 244 -11.29 -7.60 0.76
C MET A 244 -12.58 -8.09 1.47
N LEU A 245 -12.52 -8.40 2.78
CA LEU A 245 -13.67 -8.82 3.59
C LEU A 245 -14.55 -7.64 3.99
#